data_85ddcc72e8b59c8bae0adf9bd06c381f
#
_entry.id   85ddcc72e8b59c8bae0adf9bd06c381f
#
_cell.length_a   1.000
_cell.length_b   1.000
_cell.length_c   1.000
_cell.angle_alpha   90.00
_cell.angle_beta   90.00
_cell.angle_gamma   90.00
#
_symmetry.space_group_name_H-M   'P 1'
#
loop_
_entity.id
_entity.type
_entity.pdbx_description
1 polymer ?
#
loop_
_entity_poly.entity_id
_entity_poly.type
_entity_poly.pdbx_seq_one_letter_code
_entity_poly.pdbx_strand_id
1 'polypeptide(L)'
;SNTALAAKTVAEAGDKTLGAIASVETAALYGLQVLDTNIHKSAENTTRFAVLSKVRATTPAFCNSVLMFSVKNEAGTLARAIGIIGKYGYNMTALRSRPLRDHSWQYYFYIELDGTTDTEDGKKMMEELRAVCDKLKVAGTFAPHTEL
;
A
#
# COMPACT_ATOMS: atom_id res chain seq x y z
N SER A 1 9.08 -15.06 2.32
CA SER A 1 10.16 -15.40 1.38
C SER A 1 10.12 -14.43 0.22
N ASN A 2 11.26 -14.08 -0.33
CA ASN A 2 11.39 -13.27 -1.54
C ASN A 2 12.04 -14.11 -2.65
N THR A 3 12.01 -13.62 -3.89
CA THR A 3 12.52 -14.31 -5.06
C THR A 3 14.02 -14.62 -4.97
N ALA A 4 14.83 -13.71 -4.40
CA ALA A 4 16.26 -13.94 -4.21
C ALA A 4 16.55 -15.07 -3.20
N LEU A 5 15.77 -15.13 -2.11
CA LEU A 5 15.89 -16.22 -1.15
C LEU A 5 15.46 -17.56 -1.76
N ALA A 6 14.43 -17.58 -2.59
CA ALA A 6 14.02 -18.80 -3.30
C ALA A 6 15.14 -19.32 -4.22
N ALA A 7 15.78 -18.45 -5.00
CA ALA A 7 16.91 -18.81 -5.85
C ALA A 7 18.08 -19.34 -5.03
N LYS A 8 18.42 -18.68 -3.91
CA LYS A 8 19.47 -19.15 -2.99
C LYS A 8 19.17 -20.55 -2.47
N THR A 9 17.93 -20.81 -2.02
CA THR A 9 17.52 -22.13 -1.52
C THR A 9 17.68 -23.22 -2.57
N VAL A 10 17.30 -22.94 -3.84
CA VAL A 10 17.49 -23.88 -4.95
C VAL A 10 18.96 -24.17 -5.21
N ALA A 11 19.82 -23.14 -5.19
CA ALA A 11 21.26 -23.32 -5.38
C ALA A 11 21.90 -24.17 -4.27
N GLU A 12 21.52 -23.92 -3.01
CA GLU A 12 22.03 -24.65 -1.85
C GLU A 12 21.53 -26.09 -1.77
N ALA A 13 20.33 -26.37 -2.25
CA ALA A 13 19.74 -27.70 -2.26
C ALA A 13 20.45 -28.66 -3.21
N GLY A 14 21.04 -28.17 -4.31
CA GLY A 14 21.68 -29.00 -5.34
C GLY A 14 20.76 -29.99 -6.04
N ASP A 15 19.45 -29.85 -5.84
CA ASP A 15 18.42 -30.73 -6.39
C ASP A 15 17.93 -30.21 -7.75
N LYS A 16 18.19 -30.97 -8.81
CA LYS A 16 17.83 -30.61 -10.19
C LYS A 16 16.30 -30.63 -10.48
N THR A 17 15.50 -31.09 -9.54
CA THR A 17 14.03 -31.10 -9.66
C THR A 17 13.42 -29.80 -9.14
N LEU A 18 14.21 -28.95 -8.48
CA LEU A 18 13.76 -27.68 -7.94
C LEU A 18 14.04 -26.53 -8.90
N GLY A 19 13.09 -25.61 -8.98
CA GLY A 19 13.23 -24.35 -9.73
C GLY A 19 12.75 -23.15 -8.89
N ALA A 20 13.24 -21.97 -9.23
CA ALA A 20 12.81 -20.71 -8.63
C ALA A 20 12.44 -19.69 -9.69
N ILE A 21 11.49 -18.81 -9.37
CA ILE A 21 11.19 -17.61 -10.15
C ILE A 21 12.01 -16.47 -9.55
N ALA A 22 12.94 -15.91 -10.32
CA ALA A 22 13.81 -14.83 -9.90
C ALA A 22 14.26 -14.00 -11.10
N SER A 23 15.07 -12.96 -10.88
CA SER A 23 15.69 -12.22 -11.98
C SER A 23 16.89 -12.97 -12.57
N VAL A 24 17.26 -12.61 -13.80
CA VAL A 24 18.43 -13.19 -14.48
C VAL A 24 19.73 -12.92 -13.72
N GLU A 25 19.83 -11.71 -13.14
CA GLU A 25 20.98 -11.30 -12.30
C GLU A 25 21.09 -12.19 -11.05
N THR A 26 19.94 -12.55 -10.45
CA THR A 26 19.92 -13.46 -9.30
C THR A 26 20.36 -14.87 -9.69
N ALA A 27 19.99 -15.36 -10.88
CA ALA A 27 20.45 -16.64 -11.38
C ALA A 27 21.97 -16.64 -11.56
N ALA A 28 22.53 -15.58 -12.17
CA ALA A 28 23.98 -15.43 -12.32
C ALA A 28 24.72 -15.38 -10.98
N LEU A 29 24.17 -14.66 -9.99
CA LEU A 29 24.75 -14.53 -8.65
C LEU A 29 24.89 -15.88 -7.93
N TYR A 30 23.91 -16.78 -8.10
CA TYR A 30 23.87 -18.08 -7.42
C TYR A 30 24.32 -19.26 -8.34
N GLY A 31 24.83 -18.99 -9.54
CA GLY A 31 25.28 -20.03 -10.47
C GLY A 31 24.16 -20.93 -10.98
N LEU A 32 22.95 -20.42 -11.05
CA LEU A 32 21.77 -21.16 -11.55
C LEU A 32 21.61 -20.98 -13.06
N GLN A 33 21.11 -22.01 -13.73
CA GLN A 33 20.76 -21.96 -15.14
C GLN A 33 19.39 -21.31 -15.30
N VAL A 34 19.30 -20.30 -16.19
CA VAL A 34 18.02 -19.74 -16.62
C VAL A 34 17.35 -20.71 -17.59
N LEU A 35 16.15 -21.14 -17.26
CA LEU A 35 15.36 -22.08 -18.07
C LEU A 35 14.44 -21.34 -19.06
N ASP A 36 13.89 -20.21 -18.63
CA ASP A 36 13.00 -19.39 -19.43
C ASP A 36 13.05 -17.92 -18.97
N THR A 37 12.69 -16.99 -19.86
CA THR A 37 12.66 -15.56 -19.60
C THR A 37 11.27 -14.99 -19.92
N ASN A 38 10.97 -13.81 -19.39
CA ASN A 38 9.70 -13.11 -19.65
C ASN A 38 8.44 -13.94 -19.31
N ILE A 39 8.53 -14.76 -18.28
CA ILE A 39 7.46 -15.67 -17.85
C ILE A 39 6.26 -14.96 -17.20
N HIS A 40 6.32 -13.64 -16.99
CA HIS A 40 5.21 -12.85 -16.48
C HIS A 40 4.09 -12.74 -17.53
N LYS A 41 2.85 -12.97 -17.11
CA LYS A 41 1.68 -12.98 -18.00
C LYS A 41 1.18 -11.58 -18.39
N SER A 42 1.62 -10.54 -17.69
CA SER A 42 1.21 -9.16 -17.92
C SER A 42 2.41 -8.30 -18.26
N ALA A 43 2.28 -7.46 -19.29
CA ALA A 43 3.28 -6.45 -19.61
C ALA A 43 3.43 -5.38 -18.50
N GLU A 44 2.40 -5.25 -17.65
CA GLU A 44 2.35 -4.31 -16.53
C GLU A 44 2.60 -5.02 -15.20
N ASN A 45 3.83 -5.45 -14.96
CA ASN A 45 4.24 -5.95 -13.64
C ASN A 45 5.01 -4.84 -12.91
N THR A 46 4.26 -3.98 -12.22
CA THR A 46 4.82 -2.81 -11.54
C THR A 46 4.80 -3.01 -10.02
N THR A 47 5.94 -2.76 -9.39
CA THR A 47 6.05 -2.70 -7.93
C THR A 47 6.15 -1.25 -7.50
N ARG A 48 5.23 -0.81 -6.65
CA ARG A 48 5.26 0.52 -6.07
C ARG A 48 5.95 0.49 -4.71
N PHE A 49 7.00 1.29 -4.58
CA PHE A 49 7.73 1.46 -3.33
C PHE A 49 7.25 2.71 -2.61
N ALA A 50 7.07 2.63 -1.29
CA ALA A 50 6.81 3.78 -0.44
C ALA A 50 8.11 4.18 0.28
N VAL A 51 8.56 5.40 0.06
CA VAL A 51 9.67 5.99 0.80
C VAL A 51 9.10 6.62 2.07
N LEU A 52 9.54 6.14 3.23
CA LEU A 52 9.08 6.59 4.53
C LEU A 52 10.11 7.52 5.16
N SER A 53 9.64 8.64 5.73
CA SER A 53 10.47 9.60 6.47
C SER A 53 9.85 9.89 7.84
N LYS A 54 10.70 10.15 8.84
CA LYS A 54 10.27 10.69 10.15
C LYS A 54 9.92 12.17 10.08
N VAL A 55 10.44 12.87 9.09
CA VAL A 55 10.20 14.29 8.86
C VAL A 55 9.07 14.41 7.85
N ARG A 56 8.06 15.23 8.17
CA ARG A 56 7.00 15.55 7.22
C ARG A 56 7.60 16.32 6.05
N ALA A 57 7.45 15.79 4.85
CA ALA A 57 7.85 16.50 3.65
C ALA A 57 6.96 17.74 3.44
N THR A 58 7.53 18.81 2.88
CA THR A 58 6.76 19.96 2.38
C THR A 58 5.83 19.44 1.29
N THR A 59 4.54 19.69 1.44
CA THR A 59 3.51 19.13 0.56
C THR A 59 3.55 19.89 -0.77
N PRO A 60 3.83 19.26 -1.92
CA PRO A 60 3.65 19.88 -3.23
C PRO A 60 2.19 20.25 -3.45
N ALA A 61 1.91 21.20 -4.35
CA ALA A 61 0.56 21.60 -4.71
C ALA A 61 -0.30 20.44 -5.25
N PHE A 62 0.33 19.42 -5.82
CA PHE A 62 -0.29 18.18 -6.28
C PHE A 62 0.28 17.00 -5.49
N CYS A 63 -0.44 16.56 -4.50
CA CYS A 63 -0.05 15.40 -3.70
C CYS A 63 -1.28 14.57 -3.35
N ASN A 64 -1.05 13.29 -3.11
CA ASN A 64 -2.02 12.38 -2.58
C ASN A 64 -1.85 12.25 -1.08
N SER A 65 -2.92 11.97 -0.37
CA SER A 65 -2.91 11.73 1.07
C SER A 65 -3.21 10.28 1.39
N VAL A 66 -2.54 9.76 2.41
CA VAL A 66 -2.81 8.44 2.96
C VAL A 66 -3.49 8.59 4.32
N LEU A 67 -4.71 8.10 4.42
CA LEU A 67 -5.44 8.00 5.69
C LEU A 67 -5.43 6.56 6.20
N MET A 68 -5.30 6.42 7.50
CA MET A 68 -5.51 5.17 8.21
C MET A 68 -6.56 5.41 9.30
N PHE A 69 -7.59 4.59 9.32
CA PHE A 69 -8.63 4.72 10.34
C PHE A 69 -9.25 3.37 10.70
N SER A 70 -9.92 3.32 11.83
CA SER A 70 -10.79 2.22 12.24
C SER A 70 -12.18 2.75 12.55
N VAL A 71 -13.17 1.92 12.34
CA VAL A 71 -14.56 2.16 12.70
C VAL A 71 -15.09 0.97 13.49
N LYS A 72 -16.17 1.15 14.24
CA LYS A 72 -16.86 0.04 14.86
C LYS A 72 -17.28 -1.01 13.83
N ASN A 73 -17.18 -2.28 14.18
CA ASN A 73 -17.61 -3.38 13.30
C ASN A 73 -19.14 -3.53 13.33
N GLU A 74 -19.82 -2.55 12.81
CA GLU A 74 -21.29 -2.47 12.72
C GLU A 74 -21.71 -2.12 11.30
N ALA A 75 -22.90 -2.56 10.90
CA ALA A 75 -23.43 -2.27 9.57
C ALA A 75 -23.50 -0.76 9.30
N GLY A 76 -22.97 -0.33 8.15
CA GLY A 76 -23.02 1.07 7.68
C GLY A 76 -21.93 1.99 8.24
N THR A 77 -21.13 1.60 9.22
CA THR A 77 -20.10 2.48 9.81
C THR A 77 -19.02 2.85 8.80
N LEU A 78 -18.51 1.89 8.05
CA LEU A 78 -17.55 2.14 6.96
C LEU A 78 -18.17 2.99 5.84
N ALA A 79 -19.41 2.69 5.45
CA ALA A 79 -20.11 3.46 4.42
C ALA A 79 -20.26 4.93 4.81
N ARG A 80 -20.52 5.21 6.09
CA ARG A 80 -20.60 6.58 6.62
C ARG A 80 -19.25 7.31 6.48
N ALA A 81 -18.15 6.66 6.86
CA ALA A 81 -16.82 7.26 6.72
C ALA A 81 -16.47 7.54 5.26
N ILE A 82 -16.74 6.60 4.35
CA ILE A 82 -16.53 6.78 2.90
C ILE A 82 -17.44 7.90 2.36
N GLY A 83 -18.69 7.98 2.81
CA GLY A 83 -19.63 9.04 2.41
C GLY A 83 -19.15 10.44 2.80
N ILE A 84 -18.49 10.58 3.97
CA ILE A 84 -17.87 11.86 4.37
C ILE A 84 -16.75 12.23 3.40
N ILE A 85 -15.88 11.31 3.03
CA ILE A 85 -14.80 11.55 2.08
C ILE A 85 -15.35 12.04 0.74
N GLY A 86 -16.37 11.36 0.19
CA GLY A 86 -17.01 11.73 -1.05
C GLY A 86 -17.77 13.08 -0.97
N LYS A 87 -18.39 13.42 0.18
CA LYS A 87 -19.05 14.69 0.42
C LYS A 87 -18.12 15.89 0.20
N TYR A 88 -16.85 15.76 0.55
CA TYR A 88 -15.83 16.80 0.38
C TYR A 88 -15.09 16.72 -0.96
N GLY A 89 -15.58 15.90 -1.91
CA GLY A 89 -15.06 15.82 -3.27
C GLY A 89 -13.72 15.07 -3.40
N TYR A 90 -13.28 14.36 -2.38
CA TYR A 90 -12.06 13.56 -2.47
C TYR A 90 -12.34 12.24 -3.21
N ASN A 91 -11.53 11.98 -4.23
CA ASN A 91 -11.53 10.69 -4.91
C ASN A 91 -10.62 9.70 -4.17
N MET A 92 -11.08 8.45 -4.02
CA MET A 92 -10.29 7.38 -3.42
C MET A 92 -9.63 6.57 -4.52
N THR A 93 -8.30 6.52 -4.52
CA THR A 93 -7.50 5.72 -5.47
C THR A 93 -7.16 4.33 -4.95
N ALA A 94 -7.22 4.15 -3.64
CA ALA A 94 -7.07 2.84 -3.02
C ALA A 94 -7.87 2.74 -1.72
N LEU A 95 -8.45 1.57 -1.48
CA LEU A 95 -9.07 1.19 -0.21
C LEU A 95 -8.64 -0.23 0.13
N ARG A 96 -8.00 -0.41 1.29
CA ARG A 96 -7.55 -1.72 1.79
C ARG A 96 -7.89 -1.89 3.24
N SER A 97 -8.32 -3.08 3.63
CA SER A 97 -8.54 -3.44 5.03
C SER A 97 -7.47 -4.40 5.53
N ARG A 98 -7.12 -4.28 6.80
CA ARG A 98 -6.24 -5.22 7.51
C ARG A 98 -6.80 -5.49 8.89
N PRO A 99 -6.81 -6.76 9.36
CA PRO A 99 -7.22 -7.07 10.72
C PRO A 99 -6.24 -6.46 11.73
N LEU A 100 -6.77 -5.98 12.85
CA LEU A 100 -5.96 -5.59 14.01
C LEU A 100 -5.49 -6.85 14.73
N ARG A 101 -4.18 -6.99 14.95
CA ARG A 101 -3.59 -8.20 15.54
C ARG A 101 -4.06 -8.48 16.95
N ASP A 102 -4.39 -7.43 17.72
CA ASP A 102 -4.70 -7.52 19.15
C ASP A 102 -6.21 -7.54 19.46
N HIS A 103 -7.06 -7.45 18.45
CA HIS A 103 -8.51 -7.39 18.62
C HIS A 103 -9.20 -8.24 17.55
N SER A 104 -9.85 -9.32 17.98
CA SER A 104 -10.67 -10.17 17.11
C SER A 104 -11.79 -9.35 16.46
N TRP A 105 -11.89 -9.46 15.13
CA TRP A 105 -12.94 -8.83 14.33
C TRP A 105 -12.89 -7.30 14.20
N GLN A 106 -11.80 -6.64 14.58
CA GLN A 106 -11.58 -5.24 14.30
C GLN A 106 -10.63 -5.06 13.13
N TYR A 107 -10.92 -4.08 12.26
CA TYR A 107 -10.14 -3.77 11.08
C TYR A 107 -9.68 -2.33 11.13
N TYR A 108 -8.49 -2.06 10.63
CA TYR A 108 -8.13 -0.73 10.17
C TYR A 108 -8.20 -0.67 8.64
N PHE A 109 -8.56 0.50 8.16
CA PHE A 109 -8.67 0.81 6.75
C PHE A 109 -7.53 1.73 6.37
N TYR A 110 -6.90 1.42 5.25
CA TYR A 110 -5.92 2.23 4.56
C TYR A 110 -6.60 2.80 3.32
N ILE A 111 -6.59 4.12 3.16
CA ILE A 111 -7.17 4.81 2.00
C ILE A 111 -6.12 5.74 1.42
N GLU A 112 -6.02 5.74 0.11
CA GLU A 112 -5.31 6.78 -0.65
C GLU A 112 -6.34 7.72 -1.26
N LEU A 113 -6.12 9.01 -1.07
CA LEU A 113 -6.96 10.10 -1.58
C LEU A 113 -6.19 10.92 -2.59
N ASP A 114 -6.83 11.28 -3.69
CA ASP A 114 -6.32 12.34 -4.57
C ASP A 114 -6.46 13.69 -3.86
N GLY A 115 -5.34 14.35 -3.65
CA GLY A 115 -5.30 15.66 -2.99
C GLY A 115 -4.76 15.63 -1.56
N THR A 116 -4.51 16.83 -1.04
CA THR A 116 -4.02 17.05 0.32
C THR A 116 -5.18 17.29 1.28
N THR A 117 -5.06 16.76 2.51
CA THR A 117 -5.98 17.05 3.62
C THR A 117 -5.70 18.39 4.31
N ASP A 118 -4.71 19.14 3.85
CA ASP A 118 -4.31 20.42 4.46
C ASP A 118 -5.16 21.60 3.96
N THR A 119 -6.09 21.40 3.02
CA THR A 119 -7.07 22.40 2.56
C THR A 119 -8.14 22.67 3.63
N GLU A 120 -8.90 23.75 3.49
CA GLU A 120 -10.03 24.03 4.39
C GLU A 120 -11.08 22.92 4.36
N ASP A 121 -11.43 22.40 3.18
CA ASP A 121 -12.37 21.28 3.05
C ASP A 121 -11.76 19.98 3.57
N GLY A 122 -10.46 19.75 3.40
CA GLY A 122 -9.75 18.64 3.98
C GLY A 122 -9.77 18.64 5.50
N LYS A 123 -9.59 19.80 6.14
CA LYS A 123 -9.69 19.96 7.59
C LYS A 123 -11.10 19.65 8.10
N LYS A 124 -12.14 20.20 7.45
CA LYS A 124 -13.55 19.91 7.77
C LYS A 124 -13.86 18.42 7.61
N MET A 125 -13.42 17.80 6.52
CA MET A 125 -13.55 16.36 6.29
C MET A 125 -12.92 15.58 7.45
N MET A 126 -11.70 15.93 7.86
CA MET A 126 -10.98 15.28 8.95
C MET A 126 -11.70 15.43 10.29
N GLU A 127 -12.36 16.55 10.55
CA GLU A 127 -13.18 16.77 11.75
C GLU A 127 -14.41 15.86 11.74
N GLU A 128 -15.15 15.78 10.64
CA GLU A 128 -16.29 14.90 10.51
C GLU A 128 -15.89 13.42 10.62
N LEU A 129 -14.76 13.04 10.03
CA LEU A 129 -14.23 11.68 10.14
C LEU A 129 -13.86 11.32 11.58
N ARG A 130 -13.30 12.24 12.36
CA ARG A 130 -12.99 12.01 13.79
C ARG A 130 -14.25 11.69 14.62
N ALA A 131 -15.42 12.21 14.23
CA ALA A 131 -16.66 11.95 14.92
C ALA A 131 -17.22 10.54 14.67
N VAL A 132 -16.83 9.87 13.60
CA VAL A 132 -17.34 8.55 13.19
C VAL A 132 -16.29 7.44 13.23
N CYS A 133 -15.02 7.77 13.37
CA CYS A 133 -13.91 6.82 13.44
C CYS A 133 -13.46 6.64 14.89
N ASP A 134 -13.13 5.41 15.30
CA ASP A 134 -12.52 5.14 16.61
C ASP A 134 -11.07 5.62 16.66
N LYS A 135 -10.34 5.44 15.55
CA LYS A 135 -8.97 5.94 15.34
C LYS A 135 -8.88 6.53 13.94
N LEU A 136 -8.18 7.65 13.83
CA LEU A 136 -7.95 8.31 12.55
C LEU A 136 -6.55 8.94 12.53
N LYS A 137 -5.78 8.66 11.49
CA LYS A 137 -4.44 9.19 11.29
C LYS A 137 -4.19 9.51 9.82
N VAL A 138 -3.60 10.65 9.54
CA VAL A 138 -2.92 10.91 8.26
C VAL A 138 -1.55 10.23 8.35
N ALA A 139 -1.34 9.17 7.57
CA ALA A 139 -0.08 8.44 7.55
C ALA A 139 1.00 9.22 6.80
N GLY A 140 0.61 10.02 5.82
CA GLY A 140 1.50 10.88 5.06
C GLY A 140 0.87 11.43 3.80
N THR A 141 1.63 12.25 3.12
CA THR A 141 1.33 12.79 1.79
C THR A 141 2.48 12.42 0.85
N PHE A 142 2.19 12.20 -0.42
CA PHE A 142 3.19 11.85 -1.41
C PHE A 142 2.82 12.42 -2.77
N ALA A 143 3.83 12.75 -3.60
CA ALA A 143 3.58 13.09 -4.99
C ALA A 143 3.23 11.82 -5.77
N PRO A 144 2.17 11.83 -6.60
CA PRO A 144 1.88 10.71 -7.47
C PRO A 144 3.02 10.56 -8.49
N HIS A 145 3.58 9.37 -8.56
CA HIS A 145 4.61 8.91 -9.51
C HIS A 145 5.93 9.69 -9.58
N THR A 146 6.99 9.04 -9.14
CA THR A 146 8.32 9.23 -9.67
C THR A 146 8.69 7.90 -10.32
N GLU A 147 8.82 7.84 -11.63
CA GLU A 147 9.48 6.72 -12.30
C GLU A 147 10.98 6.77 -11.92
N LEU A 148 11.49 5.64 -11.44
CA LEU A 148 12.91 5.45 -11.14
C LEU A 148 13.61 4.86 -12.34
#